data_27326be85ae2856ba166e7c628294cfb
#
_entry.id   27326be85ae2856ba166e7c628294cfb
#
_cell.length_a   1.000
_cell.length_b   1.000
_cell.length_c   1.000
_cell.angle_alpha   90.00
_cell.angle_beta   90.00
_cell.angle_gamma   90.00
#
_symmetry.space_group_name_H-M   'P 1'
#
loop_
_entity.id
_entity.type
_entity.pdbx_description
1 polymer ?
#
loop_
_entity_poly.entity_id
_entity_poly.type
_entity_poly.pdbx_seq_one_letter_code
_entity_poly.pdbx_strand_id
1 'polypeptide(L)'
;LNGRIKAYDRLFTEISPPIPQEYADYFKVNGMLMPDYTIEGEEPPQQQQAAAIPENTGQEKEREHMSEQFSIMIGNRSRFDAGDPGGYWLDMPATKEQLHEAMRNVGITADNPQDFSIRGYSDDPEKHIALPYEMVCAADVDELNFLAARLEQLDPAEVGKLNAALQQKNGLANIGQVIDFTYNVDFYVHIPEVHNYHDLGDYYLNQSGMVQMPEEWKGGIDLSTFGRNAAAQEKGAFTEYGYIVESGDEWERQFEGREVPEEYRIMSYPQPERGEQDKAYMDAAETQQADAQAAEP
;
A
#
# COMPACT_ATOMS: atom_id res chain seq x y z
N LEU A 1 1.94 18.99 32.17
CA LEU A 1 2.21 17.71 31.50
C LEU A 1 3.38 17.94 30.56
N ASN A 2 4.60 17.86 31.05
CA ASN A 2 5.77 17.68 30.19
C ASN A 2 5.88 16.23 29.79
N GLY A 3 4.81 15.72 29.21
CA GLY A 3 4.78 14.43 28.57
C GLY A 3 5.56 14.52 27.26
N ARG A 4 6.87 14.52 27.36
CA ARG A 4 7.68 13.99 26.29
C ARG A 4 7.37 12.50 26.27
N ILE A 5 6.28 12.15 25.61
CA ILE A 5 6.05 10.79 25.15
C ILE A 5 7.12 10.56 24.09
N LYS A 6 8.28 10.11 24.54
CA LYS A 6 9.32 9.55 23.66
C LYS A 6 8.92 8.12 23.27
N ALA A 7 7.64 7.89 23.04
CA ALA A 7 7.06 6.59 22.74
C ALA A 7 7.49 6.05 21.36
N TYR A 8 8.11 6.87 20.54
CA TYR A 8 8.50 6.50 19.18
C TYR A 8 9.98 6.18 19.00
N ASP A 9 10.77 6.31 20.07
CA ASP A 9 12.19 6.05 19.98
C ASP A 9 12.52 4.69 20.58
N ARG A 10 12.47 3.64 19.74
CA ARG A 10 12.82 2.27 20.14
C ARG A 10 14.24 2.12 20.70
N LEU A 11 15.10 3.11 20.49
CA LEU A 11 16.47 3.13 21.02
C LEU A 11 16.54 3.54 22.50
N PHE A 12 15.45 4.03 23.10
CA PHE A 12 15.43 4.52 24.48
C PHE A 12 14.50 3.77 25.43
N THR A 13 13.99 2.60 25.06
CA THR A 13 13.11 1.77 25.91
C THR A 13 13.74 1.34 27.23
N GLU A 14 15.07 1.29 27.30
CA GLU A 14 15.79 0.95 28.55
C GLU A 14 15.87 2.10 29.57
N ILE A 15 15.46 3.33 29.22
CA ILE A 15 15.67 4.53 30.03
C ILE A 15 14.35 5.23 30.37
N SER A 16 13.21 4.78 29.85
CA SER A 16 11.93 5.40 30.16
C SER A 16 11.50 5.07 31.59
N PRO A 17 11.25 6.05 32.46
CA PRO A 17 10.77 5.77 33.80
C PRO A 17 9.37 5.12 33.72
N PRO A 18 9.01 4.25 34.65
CA PRO A 18 7.69 3.64 34.69
C PRO A 18 6.61 4.73 34.83
N ILE A 19 5.43 4.46 34.28
CA ILE A 19 4.29 5.37 34.35
C ILE A 19 3.81 5.44 35.79
N PRO A 20 3.70 6.66 36.40
CA PRO A 20 3.19 6.79 37.76
C PRO A 20 1.78 6.18 37.90
N GLN A 21 1.51 5.53 39.03
CA GLN A 21 0.24 4.84 39.31
C GLN A 21 -0.99 5.75 39.13
N GLU A 22 -0.86 7.03 39.41
CA GLU A 22 -1.95 8.01 39.25
C GLU A 22 -2.44 8.21 37.81
N TYR A 23 -1.64 7.81 36.83
CA TYR A 23 -2.01 7.87 35.39
C TYR A 23 -2.36 6.50 34.80
N ALA A 24 -2.25 5.41 35.58
CA ALA A 24 -2.45 4.05 35.09
C ALA A 24 -3.83 3.85 34.46
N ASP A 25 -4.88 4.33 35.11
CA ASP A 25 -6.25 4.18 34.62
C ASP A 25 -6.50 4.94 33.33
N TYR A 26 -5.90 6.12 33.18
CA TYR A 26 -6.01 6.89 31.95
C TYR A 26 -5.38 6.18 30.75
N PHE A 27 -4.18 5.65 30.92
CA PHE A 27 -3.48 4.96 29.83
C PHE A 27 -4.14 3.59 29.50
N LYS A 28 -4.62 2.85 30.51
CA LYS A 28 -5.30 1.57 30.30
C LYS A 28 -6.65 1.72 29.59
N VAL A 29 -7.47 2.72 30.00
CA VAL A 29 -8.80 2.95 29.41
C VAL A 29 -8.73 3.47 27.99
N ASN A 30 -7.71 4.27 27.66
CA ASN A 30 -7.57 4.83 26.31
C ASN A 30 -6.71 3.98 25.36
N GLY A 31 -6.29 2.77 25.78
CA GLY A 31 -5.47 1.88 24.95
C GLY A 31 -4.09 2.44 24.59
N MET A 32 -3.60 3.42 25.35
CA MET A 32 -2.33 4.12 25.06
C MET A 32 -1.12 3.44 25.70
N LEU A 33 -1.32 2.34 26.41
CA LEU A 33 -0.21 1.62 27.05
C LEU A 33 0.47 0.72 26.01
N MET A 34 1.68 1.11 25.62
CA MET A 34 2.50 0.29 24.73
C MET A 34 2.98 -0.97 25.45
N PRO A 35 3.20 -2.10 24.75
CA PRO A 35 3.59 -3.39 25.36
C PRO A 35 4.86 -3.34 26.22
N ASP A 36 5.76 -2.39 25.95
CA ASP A 36 7.06 -2.25 26.59
C ASP A 36 7.05 -1.28 27.79
N TYR A 37 5.89 -0.68 28.12
CA TYR A 37 5.76 0.23 29.25
C TYR A 37 5.28 -0.51 30.49
N THR A 38 5.92 -0.21 31.62
CA THR A 38 5.51 -0.69 32.95
C THR A 38 4.86 0.42 33.75
N ILE A 39 3.94 0.06 34.65
CA ILE A 39 3.35 0.98 35.62
C ILE A 39 4.09 0.79 36.92
N GLU A 40 4.35 1.90 37.64
CA GLU A 40 5.03 1.89 38.92
C GLU A 40 4.28 0.99 39.93
N GLY A 41 4.97 -0.02 40.46
CA GLY A 41 4.41 -1.00 41.41
C GLY A 41 3.75 -2.23 40.79
N GLU A 42 3.68 -2.37 39.46
CA GLU A 42 3.30 -3.60 38.80
C GLU A 42 4.55 -4.41 38.41
N GLU A 43 4.52 -5.74 38.59
CA GLU A 43 5.59 -6.62 38.08
C GLU A 43 5.60 -6.58 36.54
N PRO A 44 6.79 -6.48 35.90
CA PRO A 44 6.86 -6.52 34.44
C PRO A 44 6.26 -7.83 33.93
N PRO A 45 5.53 -7.80 32.80
CA PRO A 45 4.98 -8.99 32.22
C PRO A 45 6.11 -9.98 31.97
N GLN A 46 6.02 -11.16 32.58
CA GLN A 46 7.01 -12.22 32.40
C GLN A 46 7.08 -12.54 30.91
N GLN A 47 8.25 -12.32 30.31
CA GLN A 47 8.55 -12.83 28.99
C GLN A 47 8.29 -14.34 29.01
N GLN A 48 7.18 -14.76 28.43
CA GLN A 48 6.92 -16.17 28.19
C GLN A 48 8.00 -16.63 27.24
N GLN A 49 8.90 -17.45 27.79
CA GLN A 49 9.89 -18.19 27.01
C GLN A 49 9.16 -18.89 25.87
N ALA A 50 9.69 -18.71 24.67
CA ALA A 50 9.24 -19.37 23.46
C ALA A 50 9.06 -20.88 23.72
N ALA A 51 7.83 -21.29 23.96
CA ALA A 51 7.43 -22.68 23.88
C ALA A 51 7.37 -23.05 22.40
N ALA A 52 7.93 -24.23 22.11
CA ALA A 52 8.05 -24.81 20.78
C ALA A 52 6.80 -24.58 19.92
N ILE A 53 7.05 -24.12 18.69
CA ILE A 53 6.09 -23.93 17.60
C ILE A 53 5.26 -25.21 17.44
N PRO A 54 3.94 -25.19 17.68
CA PRO A 54 3.07 -26.22 17.15
C PRO A 54 2.84 -25.97 15.68
N GLU A 55 3.04 -26.99 14.88
CA GLU A 55 2.84 -27.01 13.45
C GLU A 55 1.46 -26.43 13.04
N ASN A 56 1.49 -25.42 12.22
CA ASN A 56 0.69 -25.07 11.03
C ASN A 56 -0.84 -25.23 11.01
N THR A 57 -1.57 -25.12 12.13
CA THR A 57 -3.04 -25.09 12.10
C THR A 57 -3.66 -23.75 12.51
N GLY A 58 -2.84 -22.78 12.95
CA GLY A 58 -3.28 -21.42 13.33
C GLY A 58 -3.31 -20.44 12.15
N GLN A 59 -2.36 -20.55 11.23
CA GLN A 59 -2.19 -19.60 10.14
C GLN A 59 -3.26 -19.72 9.04
N GLU A 60 -3.79 -20.94 8.78
CA GLU A 60 -4.93 -21.12 7.88
C GLU A 60 -6.21 -20.49 8.41
N LYS A 61 -6.43 -20.51 9.74
CA LYS A 61 -7.61 -19.89 10.36
C LYS A 61 -7.56 -18.37 10.42
N GLU A 62 -6.36 -17.77 10.52
CA GLU A 62 -6.23 -16.32 10.48
C GLU A 62 -6.50 -15.78 9.07
N ARG A 63 -6.17 -16.53 8.02
CA ARG A 63 -6.44 -16.15 6.61
C ARG A 63 -7.90 -16.25 6.20
N GLU A 64 -8.66 -17.18 6.78
CA GLU A 64 -10.11 -17.28 6.56
C GLU A 64 -10.88 -16.04 7.08
N HIS A 65 -10.21 -15.15 7.83
CA HIS A 65 -10.80 -13.94 8.42
C HIS A 65 -10.21 -12.63 7.88
N MET A 66 -9.28 -12.68 6.91
CA MET A 66 -8.75 -11.45 6.29
C MET A 66 -9.84 -10.80 5.45
N SER A 67 -10.01 -9.48 5.61
CA SER A 67 -10.99 -8.74 4.83
C SER A 67 -10.53 -8.56 3.39
N GLU A 68 -11.45 -8.71 2.45
CA GLU A 68 -11.24 -8.42 1.04
C GLU A 68 -10.74 -6.98 0.86
N GLN A 69 -9.70 -6.81 0.05
CA GLN A 69 -9.12 -5.50 -0.25
C GLN A 69 -9.43 -5.06 -1.67
N PHE A 70 -9.40 -5.99 -2.60
CA PHE A 70 -9.71 -5.81 -4.02
C PHE A 70 -9.91 -7.18 -4.68
N SER A 71 -10.46 -7.20 -5.89
CA SER A 71 -10.61 -8.43 -6.68
C SER A 71 -9.79 -8.37 -7.97
N ILE A 72 -9.28 -9.52 -8.41
CA ILE A 72 -8.63 -9.68 -9.70
C ILE A 72 -9.42 -10.65 -10.57
N MET A 73 -9.42 -10.45 -11.88
CA MET A 73 -10.04 -11.39 -12.82
C MET A 73 -8.98 -12.31 -13.38
N ILE A 74 -9.07 -13.59 -13.05
CA ILE A 74 -8.24 -14.65 -13.62
C ILE A 74 -8.80 -15.01 -14.99
N GLY A 75 -7.95 -15.05 -16.01
CA GLY A 75 -8.31 -15.42 -17.38
C GLY A 75 -7.38 -16.47 -17.95
N ASN A 76 -7.86 -17.14 -18.99
CA ASN A 76 -7.08 -18.09 -19.78
C ASN A 76 -6.69 -17.42 -21.11
N ARG A 77 -5.38 -17.28 -21.35
CA ARG A 77 -4.83 -16.59 -22.51
C ARG A 77 -5.25 -17.24 -23.81
N SER A 78 -5.08 -18.55 -23.94
CA SER A 78 -5.44 -19.29 -25.18
C SER A 78 -6.93 -19.21 -25.49
N ARG A 79 -7.81 -19.24 -24.47
CA ARG A 79 -9.25 -19.08 -24.70
C ARG A 79 -9.60 -17.66 -25.14
N PHE A 80 -8.97 -16.66 -24.56
CA PHE A 80 -9.16 -15.28 -24.96
C PHE A 80 -8.73 -15.05 -26.42
N ASP A 81 -7.56 -15.57 -26.82
CA ASP A 81 -7.06 -15.47 -28.19
C ASP A 81 -7.99 -16.18 -29.17
N ALA A 82 -8.71 -17.20 -28.70
CA ALA A 82 -9.77 -17.88 -29.45
C ALA A 82 -11.12 -17.13 -29.47
N GLY A 83 -11.21 -15.96 -28.85
CA GLY A 83 -12.41 -15.10 -28.82
C GLY A 83 -13.37 -15.36 -27.66
N ASP A 84 -12.94 -16.11 -26.64
CA ASP A 84 -13.67 -16.28 -25.37
C ASP A 84 -13.09 -15.35 -24.29
N PRO A 85 -13.73 -14.18 -24.02
CA PRO A 85 -13.23 -13.21 -23.03
C PRO A 85 -13.56 -13.61 -21.59
N GLY A 86 -14.07 -14.81 -21.34
CA GLY A 86 -14.48 -15.29 -20.03
C GLY A 86 -13.33 -15.25 -19.01
N GLY A 87 -13.70 -14.96 -17.76
CA GLY A 87 -12.78 -14.92 -16.61
C GLY A 87 -13.51 -15.29 -15.33
N TYR A 88 -12.74 -15.42 -14.27
CA TYR A 88 -13.27 -15.68 -12.92
C TYR A 88 -12.70 -14.64 -11.96
N TRP A 89 -13.57 -13.97 -11.23
CA TRP A 89 -13.16 -13.00 -10.21
C TRP A 89 -12.68 -13.71 -8.94
N LEU A 90 -11.56 -13.29 -8.43
CA LEU A 90 -10.93 -13.78 -7.21
C LEU A 90 -10.67 -12.62 -6.27
N ASP A 91 -11.24 -12.70 -5.09
CA ASP A 91 -11.07 -11.70 -4.05
C ASP A 91 -9.72 -11.88 -3.37
N MET A 92 -9.05 -10.78 -3.06
CA MET A 92 -7.71 -10.76 -2.50
C MET A 92 -7.71 -10.14 -1.11
N PRO A 93 -7.03 -10.73 -0.12
CA PRO A 93 -6.14 -11.90 -0.24
C PRO A 93 -6.91 -13.22 -0.38
N ALA A 94 -6.32 -14.18 -1.11
CA ALA A 94 -6.91 -15.47 -1.41
C ALA A 94 -6.08 -16.64 -0.85
N THR A 95 -6.70 -17.80 -0.73
CA THR A 95 -6.00 -19.05 -0.42
C THR A 95 -5.58 -19.79 -1.70
N LYS A 96 -4.67 -20.79 -1.54
CA LYS A 96 -4.27 -21.67 -2.66
C LYS A 96 -5.47 -22.38 -3.28
N GLU A 97 -6.41 -22.82 -2.46
CA GLU A 97 -7.62 -23.56 -2.87
C GLU A 97 -8.53 -22.67 -3.70
N GLN A 98 -8.73 -21.39 -3.29
CA GLN A 98 -9.52 -20.41 -4.02
C GLN A 98 -8.89 -20.08 -5.38
N LEU A 99 -7.56 -19.86 -5.44
CA LEU A 99 -6.87 -19.66 -6.71
C LEU A 99 -6.99 -20.89 -7.62
N HIS A 100 -6.81 -22.11 -7.09
CA HIS A 100 -6.99 -23.35 -7.86
C HIS A 100 -8.41 -23.51 -8.39
N GLU A 101 -9.41 -23.14 -7.61
CA GLU A 101 -10.80 -23.14 -8.08
C GLU A 101 -11.00 -22.12 -9.21
N ALA A 102 -10.51 -20.90 -9.06
CA ALA A 102 -10.55 -19.88 -10.09
C ALA A 102 -9.87 -20.36 -11.39
N MET A 103 -8.67 -20.96 -11.30
CA MET A 103 -7.94 -21.50 -12.43
C MET A 103 -8.71 -22.62 -13.14
N ARG A 104 -9.30 -23.56 -12.39
CA ARG A 104 -10.13 -24.63 -12.96
C ARG A 104 -11.35 -24.07 -13.70
N ASN A 105 -12.01 -23.04 -13.16
CA ASN A 105 -13.19 -22.43 -13.77
C ASN A 105 -12.87 -21.79 -15.13
N VAL A 106 -11.65 -21.28 -15.32
CA VAL A 106 -11.20 -20.76 -16.62
C VAL A 106 -10.46 -21.78 -17.48
N GLY A 107 -10.36 -23.04 -17.04
CA GLY A 107 -9.74 -24.14 -17.80
C GLY A 107 -8.22 -24.14 -17.77
N ILE A 108 -7.61 -23.62 -16.69
CA ILE A 108 -6.16 -23.70 -16.44
C ILE A 108 -5.89 -24.92 -15.56
N THR A 109 -4.93 -25.74 -15.96
CA THR A 109 -4.51 -26.97 -15.30
C THR A 109 -2.98 -27.05 -15.24
N ALA A 110 -2.44 -28.11 -14.65
CA ALA A 110 -1.00 -28.38 -14.65
C ALA A 110 -0.41 -28.58 -16.06
N ASP A 111 -1.24 -28.90 -17.07
CA ASP A 111 -0.79 -29.11 -18.45
C ASP A 111 -0.65 -27.82 -19.25
N ASN A 112 -1.30 -26.71 -18.78
CA ASN A 112 -1.31 -25.45 -19.50
C ASN A 112 -1.13 -24.22 -18.54
N PRO A 113 -0.17 -24.24 -17.60
CA PRO A 113 0.02 -23.17 -16.63
C PRO A 113 0.39 -21.82 -17.25
N GLN A 114 1.00 -21.83 -18.44
CA GLN A 114 1.36 -20.64 -19.22
C GLN A 114 0.15 -19.84 -19.72
N ASP A 115 -1.04 -20.42 -19.68
CA ASP A 115 -2.28 -19.73 -20.07
C ASP A 115 -2.84 -18.83 -18.97
N PHE A 116 -2.26 -18.89 -17.77
CA PHE A 116 -2.65 -18.00 -16.67
C PHE A 116 -2.41 -16.54 -17.03
N SER A 117 -3.41 -15.71 -16.79
CA SER A 117 -3.29 -14.26 -16.94
C SER A 117 -4.24 -13.53 -16.00
N ILE A 118 -3.80 -12.39 -15.48
CA ILE A 118 -4.67 -11.45 -14.77
C ILE A 118 -5.21 -10.48 -15.80
N ARG A 119 -6.54 -10.36 -15.90
CA ARG A 119 -7.24 -9.63 -16.98
C ARG A 119 -8.19 -8.57 -16.46
N GLY A 120 -8.33 -8.43 -15.18
CA GLY A 120 -9.20 -7.43 -14.56
C GLY A 120 -8.78 -7.09 -13.16
N TYR A 121 -9.17 -5.91 -12.76
CA TYR A 121 -9.01 -5.38 -11.42
C TYR A 121 -10.31 -4.66 -11.04
N SER A 122 -10.76 -4.87 -9.82
CA SER A 122 -11.84 -4.13 -9.20
C SER A 122 -11.46 -3.82 -7.76
N ASP A 123 -11.48 -2.54 -7.41
CA ASP A 123 -11.33 -2.11 -6.02
C ASP A 123 -12.60 -2.44 -5.21
N ASP A 124 -12.43 -2.61 -3.92
CA ASP A 124 -13.55 -2.66 -2.99
C ASP A 124 -14.05 -1.23 -2.77
N PRO A 125 -15.37 -0.95 -3.01
CA PRO A 125 -15.94 0.38 -2.83
C PRO A 125 -15.80 0.96 -1.41
N GLU A 126 -15.59 0.12 -0.39
CA GLU A 126 -15.37 0.56 0.99
C GLU A 126 -13.89 0.85 1.28
N LYS A 127 -12.98 0.21 0.54
CA LYS A 127 -11.53 0.34 0.74
C LYS A 127 -10.91 1.44 -0.12
N HIS A 128 -11.47 1.68 -1.32
CA HIS A 128 -11.03 2.72 -2.25
C HIS A 128 -9.54 2.65 -2.62
N ILE A 129 -9.01 1.46 -2.89
CA ILE A 129 -7.61 1.26 -3.26
C ILE A 129 -7.47 1.41 -4.77
N ALA A 130 -6.86 2.50 -5.23
CA ALA A 130 -6.81 2.89 -6.65
C ALA A 130 -5.54 2.39 -7.35
N LEU A 131 -5.28 1.07 -7.33
CA LEU A 131 -4.16 0.51 -8.08
C LEU A 131 -4.35 0.70 -9.59
N PRO A 132 -3.30 1.11 -10.34
CA PRO A 132 -3.38 1.18 -11.79
C PRO A 132 -3.65 -0.20 -12.40
N TYR A 133 -4.66 -0.29 -13.27
CA TYR A 133 -5.06 -1.53 -13.93
C TYR A 133 -3.89 -2.28 -14.59
N GLU A 134 -3.05 -1.56 -15.32
CA GLU A 134 -1.89 -2.13 -16.01
C GLU A 134 -0.87 -2.70 -15.04
N MET A 135 -0.66 -2.03 -13.91
CA MET A 135 0.24 -2.50 -12.84
C MET A 135 -0.26 -3.83 -12.26
N VAL A 136 -1.56 -3.96 -12.01
CA VAL A 136 -2.15 -5.20 -11.47
C VAL A 136 -2.08 -6.33 -12.50
N CYS A 137 -2.41 -6.05 -13.76
CA CYS A 137 -2.40 -7.07 -14.81
C CYS A 137 -0.98 -7.59 -15.16
N ALA A 138 0.05 -6.77 -14.91
CA ALA A 138 1.45 -7.15 -15.11
C ALA A 138 2.10 -7.79 -13.87
N ALA A 139 1.40 -7.84 -12.74
CA ALA A 139 1.95 -8.32 -11.48
C ALA A 139 1.92 -9.85 -11.36
N ASP A 140 2.76 -10.36 -10.47
CA ASP A 140 2.67 -11.73 -9.99
C ASP A 140 1.51 -11.88 -9.00
N VAL A 141 0.76 -13.00 -9.08
CA VAL A 141 -0.40 -13.22 -8.21
C VAL A 141 -0.01 -13.39 -6.74
N ASP A 142 1.17 -13.94 -6.47
CA ASP A 142 1.68 -14.07 -5.10
C ASP A 142 2.05 -12.71 -4.51
N GLU A 143 2.62 -11.80 -5.33
CA GLU A 143 2.87 -10.41 -4.92
C GLU A 143 1.56 -9.67 -4.64
N LEU A 144 0.52 -9.84 -5.47
CA LEU A 144 -0.79 -9.24 -5.23
C LEU A 144 -1.44 -9.78 -3.96
N ASN A 145 -1.28 -11.08 -3.71
CA ASN A 145 -1.79 -11.69 -2.48
C ASN A 145 -1.09 -11.14 -1.24
N PHE A 146 0.22 -10.98 -1.31
CA PHE A 146 0.98 -10.37 -0.23
C PHE A 146 0.63 -8.89 -0.06
N LEU A 147 0.51 -8.14 -1.16
CA LEU A 147 0.06 -6.76 -1.10
C LEU A 147 -1.29 -6.62 -0.41
N ALA A 148 -2.29 -7.45 -0.79
CA ALA A 148 -3.62 -7.40 -0.17
C ALA A 148 -3.54 -7.61 1.35
N ALA A 149 -2.74 -8.57 1.81
CA ALA A 149 -2.51 -8.80 3.22
C ALA A 149 -1.83 -7.61 3.93
N ARG A 150 -0.96 -6.87 3.23
CA ARG A 150 -0.32 -5.66 3.76
C ARG A 150 -1.27 -4.48 3.82
N LEU A 151 -2.12 -4.31 2.80
CA LEU A 151 -3.10 -3.23 2.71
C LEU A 151 -4.13 -3.28 3.85
N GLU A 152 -4.47 -4.47 4.35
CA GLU A 152 -5.36 -4.60 5.51
C GLU A 152 -4.84 -3.90 6.77
N GLN A 153 -3.53 -3.66 6.85
CA GLN A 153 -2.89 -3.00 7.99
C GLN A 153 -2.91 -1.47 7.90
N LEU A 154 -3.26 -0.92 6.73
CA LEU A 154 -3.32 0.53 6.51
C LEU A 154 -4.64 1.10 7.02
N ASP A 155 -4.56 2.26 7.65
CA ASP A 155 -5.74 3.03 7.96
C ASP A 155 -6.26 3.83 6.74
N PRO A 156 -7.49 4.39 6.79
CA PRO A 156 -8.05 5.13 5.65
C PRO A 156 -7.22 6.35 5.22
N ALA A 157 -6.49 7.00 6.13
CA ALA A 157 -5.63 8.13 5.78
C ALA A 157 -4.37 7.66 5.04
N GLU A 158 -3.82 6.51 5.43
CA GLU A 158 -2.69 5.86 4.77
C GLU A 158 -3.08 5.34 3.39
N VAL A 159 -4.30 4.81 3.22
CA VAL A 159 -4.84 4.45 1.89
C VAL A 159 -4.98 5.69 1.00
N GLY A 160 -5.50 6.81 1.53
CA GLY A 160 -5.54 8.08 0.80
C GLY A 160 -4.15 8.55 0.37
N LYS A 161 -3.16 8.41 1.24
CA LYS A 161 -1.75 8.71 0.96
C LYS A 161 -1.17 7.78 -0.13
N LEU A 162 -1.48 6.48 -0.08
CA LEU A 162 -1.11 5.52 -1.12
C LEU A 162 -1.67 5.93 -2.48
N ASN A 163 -2.97 6.23 -2.55
CA ASN A 163 -3.63 6.65 -3.78
C ASN A 163 -3.02 7.93 -4.36
N ALA A 164 -2.68 8.90 -3.51
CA ALA A 164 -1.96 10.09 -3.94
C ALA A 164 -0.55 9.76 -4.46
N ALA A 165 0.19 8.86 -3.80
CA ALA A 165 1.53 8.44 -4.23
C ALA A 165 1.49 7.70 -5.58
N LEU A 166 0.47 6.88 -5.84
CA LEU A 166 0.25 6.18 -7.12
C LEU A 166 0.02 7.14 -8.30
N GLN A 167 -0.56 8.32 -8.05
CA GLN A 167 -0.81 9.32 -9.09
C GLN A 167 0.39 10.24 -9.38
N GLN A 168 1.46 10.18 -8.58
CA GLN A 168 2.66 10.95 -8.86
C GLN A 168 3.38 10.44 -10.11
N LYS A 169 3.88 11.35 -10.93
CA LYS A 169 4.61 11.02 -12.18
C LYS A 169 5.85 10.14 -11.96
N ASN A 170 6.52 10.29 -10.83
CA ASN A 170 7.69 9.51 -10.43
C ASN A 170 7.40 8.72 -9.15
N GLY A 171 6.14 8.38 -8.92
CA GLY A 171 5.69 7.64 -7.76
C GLY A 171 5.95 6.14 -7.88
N LEU A 172 5.06 5.36 -7.26
CA LEU A 172 5.16 3.91 -7.22
C LEU A 172 4.93 3.32 -8.61
N ALA A 173 5.94 2.60 -9.15
CA ALA A 173 5.95 2.14 -10.53
C ALA A 173 5.56 0.66 -10.69
N ASN A 174 5.60 -0.13 -9.62
CA ASN A 174 5.28 -1.56 -9.64
C ASN A 174 4.75 -2.04 -8.29
N ILE A 175 4.19 -3.24 -8.24
CA ILE A 175 3.60 -3.83 -7.02
C ILE A 175 4.64 -3.98 -5.90
N GLY A 176 5.89 -4.30 -6.22
CA GLY A 176 6.95 -4.38 -5.21
C GLY A 176 7.16 -3.06 -4.46
N GLN A 177 7.11 -1.93 -5.16
CA GLN A 177 7.19 -0.61 -4.54
C GLN A 177 5.92 -0.25 -3.77
N VAL A 178 4.74 -0.70 -4.21
CA VAL A 178 3.49 -0.55 -3.43
C VAL A 178 3.56 -1.34 -2.14
N ILE A 179 4.13 -2.55 -2.17
CA ILE A 179 4.40 -3.32 -0.95
C ILE A 179 5.39 -2.57 -0.06
N ASP A 180 6.50 -2.04 -0.62
CA ASP A 180 7.45 -1.25 0.15
C ASP A 180 6.82 0.00 0.77
N PHE A 181 5.87 0.66 0.07
CA PHE A 181 5.12 1.79 0.63
C PHE A 181 4.45 1.42 1.95
N THR A 182 3.89 0.23 2.10
CA THR A 182 3.21 -0.21 3.34
C THR A 182 4.14 -0.29 4.56
N TYR A 183 5.45 -0.24 4.35
CA TYR A 183 6.48 -0.15 5.39
C TYR A 183 7.07 1.26 5.54
N ASN A 184 6.75 2.15 4.59
CA ASN A 184 7.30 3.49 4.47
C ASN A 184 6.20 4.56 4.40
N VAL A 185 5.11 4.38 5.12
CA VAL A 185 3.96 5.30 5.07
C VAL A 185 4.32 6.74 5.47
N ASP A 186 5.36 6.91 6.28
CA ASP A 186 5.85 8.22 6.71
C ASP A 186 6.79 8.90 5.69
N PHE A 187 7.23 8.16 4.66
CA PHE A 187 8.05 8.74 3.59
C PHE A 187 7.32 9.85 2.82
N TYR A 188 5.99 9.83 2.80
CA TYR A 188 5.20 10.89 2.20
C TYR A 188 4.41 11.68 3.23
N VAL A 189 4.38 13.00 3.04
CA VAL A 189 3.41 13.89 3.68
C VAL A 189 2.25 14.11 2.73
N HIS A 190 1.03 13.83 3.18
CA HIS A 190 -0.20 13.95 2.41
C HIS A 190 -1.15 14.94 3.06
N ILE A 191 -1.66 15.88 2.27
CA ILE A 191 -2.59 16.93 2.71
C ILE A 191 -3.84 16.83 1.84
N PRO A 192 -4.85 16.07 2.28
CA PRO A 192 -6.01 15.70 1.44
C PRO A 192 -6.89 16.88 1.02
N GLU A 193 -6.94 17.96 1.80
CA GLU A 193 -7.78 19.14 1.50
C GLU A 193 -7.11 20.14 0.53
N VAL A 194 -5.86 19.89 0.12
CA VAL A 194 -5.07 20.83 -0.70
C VAL A 194 -5.02 20.35 -2.15
N HIS A 195 -5.73 21.03 -3.06
CA HIS A 195 -5.85 20.61 -4.46
C HIS A 195 -5.24 21.60 -5.47
N ASN A 196 -4.81 22.77 -5.02
CA ASN A 196 -4.22 23.81 -5.87
C ASN A 196 -3.26 24.70 -5.10
N TYR A 197 -2.58 25.61 -5.82
CA TYR A 197 -1.59 26.51 -5.21
C TYR A 197 -2.18 27.47 -4.18
N HIS A 198 -3.43 27.90 -4.33
CA HIS A 198 -4.09 28.77 -3.36
C HIS A 198 -4.28 28.03 -2.02
N ASP A 199 -4.83 26.82 -2.09
CA ASP A 199 -5.08 26.00 -0.91
C ASP A 199 -3.76 25.66 -0.21
N LEU A 200 -2.70 25.34 -0.97
CA LEU A 200 -1.38 25.08 -0.41
C LEU A 200 -0.79 26.31 0.29
N GLY A 201 -0.97 27.49 -0.31
CA GLY A 201 -0.55 28.74 0.30
C GLY A 201 -1.30 29.03 1.58
N ASP A 202 -2.61 28.81 1.60
CA ASP A 202 -3.44 28.98 2.79
C ASP A 202 -3.05 27.99 3.90
N TYR A 203 -2.85 26.73 3.53
CA TYR A 203 -2.40 25.69 4.45
C TYR A 203 -1.11 26.10 5.16
N TYR A 204 -0.06 26.44 4.40
CA TYR A 204 1.22 26.81 5.00
C TYR A 204 1.19 28.11 5.79
N LEU A 205 0.45 29.11 5.28
CA LEU A 205 0.43 30.42 5.94
C LEU A 205 -0.45 30.47 7.18
N ASN A 206 -1.59 29.76 7.17
CA ASN A 206 -2.63 29.92 8.16
C ASN A 206 -2.91 28.69 9.03
N GLN A 207 -2.61 27.47 8.50
CA GLN A 207 -3.05 26.23 9.16
C GLN A 207 -1.90 25.41 9.72
N SER A 208 -0.79 25.25 8.99
CA SER A 208 0.33 24.37 9.37
C SER A 208 1.14 24.86 10.58
N GLY A 209 1.06 26.14 10.89
CA GLY A 209 1.89 26.76 11.94
C GLY A 209 3.39 26.89 11.57
N MET A 210 3.78 26.49 10.35
CA MET A 210 5.18 26.56 9.90
C MET A 210 5.65 28.00 9.65
N VAL A 211 4.74 28.88 9.22
CA VAL A 211 5.04 30.28 8.95
C VAL A 211 4.61 31.13 10.13
N GLN A 212 5.58 31.69 10.85
CA GLN A 212 5.33 32.58 11.97
C GLN A 212 5.52 34.03 11.55
N MET A 213 4.42 34.78 11.45
CA MET A 213 4.42 36.22 11.14
C MET A 213 3.22 36.89 11.82
N PRO A 214 3.27 38.26 11.98
CA PRO A 214 2.11 39.01 12.44
C PRO A 214 0.89 38.84 11.55
N GLU A 215 -0.30 38.66 12.14
CA GLU A 215 -1.54 38.41 11.40
C GLU A 215 -1.88 39.51 10.37
N GLU A 216 -1.57 40.78 10.72
CA GLU A 216 -1.78 41.93 9.85
C GLU A 216 -0.95 41.86 8.54
N TRP A 217 0.12 41.06 8.52
CA TRP A 217 0.96 40.89 7.31
C TRP A 217 0.48 39.77 6.42
N LYS A 218 -0.20 38.76 6.98
CA LYS A 218 -0.72 37.62 6.22
C LYS A 218 -1.68 38.08 5.11
N GLY A 219 -2.53 39.09 5.40
CA GLY A 219 -3.46 39.66 4.44
C GLY A 219 -2.82 40.36 3.23
N GLY A 220 -1.51 40.65 3.29
CA GLY A 220 -0.75 41.21 2.18
C GLY A 220 -0.08 40.17 1.27
N ILE A 221 -0.22 38.87 1.57
CA ILE A 221 0.44 37.78 0.83
C ILE A 221 -0.54 37.17 -0.18
N ASP A 222 -0.13 37.09 -1.44
CA ASP A 222 -0.87 36.32 -2.44
C ASP A 222 -0.65 34.83 -2.22
N LEU A 223 -1.71 34.13 -1.78
CA LEU A 223 -1.68 32.72 -1.40
C LEU A 223 -1.27 31.82 -2.59
N SER A 224 -1.76 32.14 -3.78
CA SER A 224 -1.45 31.32 -4.98
C SER A 224 0.02 31.42 -5.37
N THR A 225 0.62 32.59 -5.26
CA THR A 225 2.06 32.77 -5.52
C THR A 225 2.89 32.12 -4.41
N PHE A 226 2.47 32.26 -3.17
CA PHE A 226 3.15 31.62 -2.04
C PHE A 226 3.13 30.08 -2.17
N GLY A 227 1.97 29.49 -2.40
CA GLY A 227 1.84 28.04 -2.57
C GLY A 227 2.57 27.50 -3.80
N ARG A 228 2.60 28.27 -4.91
CA ARG A 228 3.41 27.89 -6.09
C ARG A 228 4.90 27.83 -5.77
N ASN A 229 5.39 28.79 -5.00
CA ASN A 229 6.79 28.81 -4.60
C ASN A 229 7.12 27.66 -3.64
N ALA A 230 6.23 27.37 -2.69
CA ALA A 230 6.36 26.22 -1.79
C ALA A 230 6.43 24.92 -2.58
N ALA A 231 5.43 24.63 -3.41
CA ALA A 231 5.38 23.42 -4.24
C ALA A 231 6.63 23.24 -5.13
N ALA A 232 7.17 24.35 -5.67
CA ALA A 232 8.37 24.32 -6.51
C ALA A 232 9.63 23.97 -5.69
N GLN A 233 9.71 24.41 -4.44
CA GLN A 233 10.86 24.15 -3.55
C GLN A 233 10.85 22.71 -3.04
N GLU A 234 9.71 22.20 -2.61
CA GLU A 234 9.56 20.87 -2.03
C GLU A 234 9.28 19.77 -3.06
N LYS A 235 9.06 20.16 -4.34
CA LYS A 235 8.75 19.24 -5.44
C LYS A 235 7.51 18.38 -5.23
N GLY A 236 6.56 18.86 -4.46
CA GLY A 236 5.29 18.18 -4.23
C GLY A 236 4.38 18.18 -5.46
N ALA A 237 3.37 17.35 -5.45
CA ALA A 237 2.41 17.18 -6.53
C ALA A 237 0.96 17.30 -6.04
N PHE A 238 0.10 17.91 -6.87
CA PHE A 238 -1.34 17.87 -6.69
C PHE A 238 -1.91 16.64 -7.38
N THR A 239 -2.74 15.91 -6.67
CA THR A 239 -3.45 14.73 -7.14
C THR A 239 -4.94 14.91 -6.90
N GLU A 240 -5.78 14.03 -7.40
CA GLU A 240 -7.20 14.04 -7.04
C GLU A 240 -7.46 13.69 -5.57
N TYR A 241 -6.49 13.08 -4.88
CA TYR A 241 -6.55 12.76 -3.45
C TYR A 241 -5.98 13.88 -2.56
N GLY A 242 -5.48 14.97 -3.13
CA GLY A 242 -4.88 16.09 -2.42
C GLY A 242 -3.42 16.34 -2.81
N TYR A 243 -2.71 17.10 -1.99
CA TYR A 243 -1.30 17.41 -2.20
C TYR A 243 -0.42 16.40 -1.50
N ILE A 244 0.62 15.94 -2.19
CA ILE A 244 1.58 14.97 -1.66
C ILE A 244 3.01 15.42 -1.94
N VAL A 245 3.90 15.18 -0.98
CA VAL A 245 5.32 15.54 -1.04
C VAL A 245 6.14 14.52 -0.24
N GLU A 246 7.41 14.30 -0.62
CA GLU A 246 8.34 13.48 0.15
C GLU A 246 8.69 14.18 1.48
N SER A 247 8.68 13.44 2.60
CA SER A 247 8.97 13.97 3.93
C SER A 247 10.45 14.33 4.12
N GLY A 248 11.33 13.72 3.33
CA GLY A 248 12.78 13.78 3.47
C GLY A 248 13.35 12.61 4.26
N ASP A 249 12.52 11.69 4.72
CA ASP A 249 12.95 10.43 5.32
C ASP A 249 13.57 9.51 4.26
N GLU A 250 14.36 8.53 4.71
CA GLU A 250 14.94 7.55 3.79
C GLU A 250 13.90 6.49 3.42
N TRP A 251 13.81 6.17 2.11
CA TRP A 251 13.01 5.05 1.63
C TRP A 251 13.74 3.73 1.89
N GLU A 252 13.16 2.88 2.72
CA GLU A 252 13.69 1.56 3.01
C GLU A 252 13.08 0.50 2.08
N ARG A 253 13.93 -0.18 1.30
CA ARG A 253 13.50 -1.32 0.49
C ARG A 253 13.35 -2.55 1.34
N GLN A 254 12.13 -2.82 1.79
CA GLN A 254 11.81 -3.98 2.62
C GLN A 254 11.50 -5.23 1.79
N PHE A 255 10.89 -5.03 0.63
CA PHE A 255 10.40 -6.13 -0.22
C PHE A 255 10.97 -6.09 -1.65
N GLU A 256 11.07 -4.95 -2.32
CA GLU A 256 11.47 -4.89 -3.73
C GLU A 256 12.76 -5.70 -4.01
N GLY A 257 12.64 -6.71 -4.89
CA GLY A 257 13.72 -7.63 -5.23
C GLY A 257 13.88 -8.83 -4.25
N ARG A 258 12.96 -9.01 -3.32
CA ARG A 258 12.87 -10.18 -2.44
C ARG A 258 11.77 -11.14 -2.89
N GLU A 259 11.85 -12.38 -2.44
CA GLU A 259 10.79 -13.35 -2.65
C GLU A 259 9.61 -13.09 -1.72
N VAL A 260 8.39 -13.33 -2.23
CA VAL A 260 7.17 -13.31 -1.41
C VAL A 260 7.31 -14.33 -0.29
N PRO A 261 6.97 -13.98 0.96
CA PRO A 261 6.97 -14.94 2.07
C PRO A 261 6.09 -16.16 1.76
N GLU A 262 6.55 -17.34 2.15
CA GLU A 262 5.93 -18.63 1.75
C GLU A 262 4.44 -18.70 2.13
N GLU A 263 4.07 -18.11 3.23
CA GLU A 263 2.70 -18.04 3.72
C GLU A 263 1.75 -17.29 2.77
N TYR A 264 2.25 -16.36 1.94
CA TYR A 264 1.43 -15.60 0.99
C TYR A 264 1.50 -16.14 -0.45
N ARG A 265 2.31 -17.18 -0.69
CA ARG A 265 2.40 -17.82 -2.00
C ARG A 265 1.21 -18.73 -2.23
N ILE A 266 0.39 -18.38 -3.20
CA ILE A 266 -0.82 -19.12 -3.56
C ILE A 266 -0.70 -19.83 -4.92
N MET A 267 0.23 -19.40 -5.78
CA MET A 267 0.46 -20.04 -7.08
C MET A 267 1.12 -21.41 -6.92
N SER A 268 0.51 -22.43 -7.49
CA SER A 268 0.99 -23.82 -7.43
C SER A 268 1.63 -24.30 -8.74
N TYR A 269 1.46 -23.54 -9.83
CA TYR A 269 2.05 -23.84 -11.11
C TYR A 269 3.20 -22.89 -11.43
N PRO A 270 4.25 -23.35 -12.14
CA PRO A 270 5.32 -22.46 -12.57
C PRO A 270 4.77 -21.31 -13.39
N GLN A 271 5.17 -20.09 -13.03
CA GLN A 271 4.87 -18.90 -13.82
C GLN A 271 5.98 -18.66 -14.86
N PRO A 272 5.67 -18.12 -16.05
CA PRO A 272 6.70 -17.64 -16.95
C PRO A 272 7.53 -16.54 -16.26
N GLU A 273 8.84 -16.53 -16.57
CA GLU A 273 9.71 -15.49 -15.99
C GLU A 273 9.18 -14.08 -16.32
N ARG A 274 9.24 -13.19 -15.36
CA ARG A 274 8.69 -11.82 -15.42
C ARG A 274 9.13 -11.05 -16.69
N GLY A 275 10.39 -11.21 -17.09
CA GLY A 275 10.93 -10.59 -18.32
C GLY A 275 10.32 -11.10 -19.64
N GLU A 276 9.68 -12.26 -19.66
CA GLU A 276 8.98 -12.77 -20.84
C GLU A 276 7.55 -12.23 -20.93
N GLN A 277 6.90 -11.98 -19.78
CA GLN A 277 5.56 -11.36 -19.74
C GLN A 277 5.63 -9.89 -20.17
N ASP A 278 6.62 -9.13 -19.67
CA ASP A 278 6.84 -7.75 -20.04
C ASP A 278 7.16 -7.61 -21.53
N LYS A 279 7.97 -8.54 -22.10
CA LYS A 279 8.25 -8.57 -23.54
C LYS A 279 7.01 -8.86 -24.38
N ALA A 280 6.23 -9.86 -24.00
CA ALA A 280 5.02 -10.23 -24.74
C ALA A 280 3.97 -9.10 -24.73
N TYR A 281 3.89 -8.34 -23.64
CA TYR A 281 2.99 -7.18 -23.54
C TYR A 281 3.49 -6.01 -24.40
N MET A 282 4.78 -5.69 -24.34
CA MET A 282 5.38 -4.64 -25.16
C MET A 282 5.29 -4.96 -26.66
N ASP A 283 5.59 -6.18 -27.05
CA ASP A 283 5.47 -6.64 -28.46
C ASP A 283 4.02 -6.59 -28.96
N ALA A 284 3.03 -6.90 -28.10
CA ALA A 284 1.61 -6.78 -28.43
C ALA A 284 1.15 -5.31 -28.56
N ALA A 285 1.64 -4.43 -27.70
CA ALA A 285 1.33 -3.01 -27.74
C ALA A 285 1.96 -2.32 -28.96
N GLU A 286 3.20 -2.67 -29.33
CA GLU A 286 3.85 -2.19 -30.57
C GLU A 286 3.14 -2.66 -31.83
N THR A 287 2.66 -3.92 -31.83
CA THR A 287 1.90 -4.48 -32.97
C THR A 287 0.57 -3.75 -33.15
N GLN A 288 -0.15 -3.47 -32.08
CA GLN A 288 -1.41 -2.73 -32.14
C GLN A 288 -1.20 -1.27 -32.60
N GLN A 289 -0.11 -0.61 -32.19
CA GLN A 289 0.21 0.72 -32.67
C GLN A 289 0.61 0.74 -34.15
N ALA A 290 1.33 -0.28 -34.61
CA ALA A 290 1.71 -0.42 -36.03
C ALA A 290 0.48 -0.65 -36.93
N ASP A 291 -0.46 -1.51 -36.48
CA ASP A 291 -1.71 -1.76 -37.20
C ASP A 291 -2.64 -0.54 -37.22
N ALA A 292 -2.67 0.23 -36.13
CA ALA A 292 -3.44 1.48 -36.08
C ALA A 292 -2.87 2.56 -37.01
N GLN A 293 -1.54 2.66 -37.14
CA GLN A 293 -0.88 3.60 -38.06
C GLN A 293 -1.00 3.16 -39.52
N ALA A 294 -1.09 1.87 -39.81
CA ALA A 294 -1.28 1.33 -41.16
C ALA A 294 -2.74 1.46 -41.65
N ALA A 295 -3.69 1.74 -40.77
CA ALA A 295 -5.12 1.88 -41.09
C ALA A 295 -5.57 3.33 -41.28
N GLU A 296 -4.69 4.33 -41.18
CA GLU A 296 -4.99 5.71 -41.56
C GLU A 296 -4.78 5.89 -43.09
N PRO A 297 -5.81 6.36 -43.83
CA PRO A 297 -5.80 6.49 -45.29
C PRO A 297 -4.98 7.67 -45.80
#